data_8acccc123516e8bdce80d82b77438e7e
#
_entry.id   8acccc123516e8bdce80d82b77438e7e
#
_cell.length_a   1.000
_cell.length_b   1.000
_cell.length_c   1.000
_cell.angle_alpha   90.00
_cell.angle_beta   90.00
_cell.angle_gamma   90.00
#
_symmetry.space_group_name_H-M   'P 1'
#
loop_
_entity.id
_entity.type
_entity.pdbx_description
1 polymer ?
#
loop_
_entity_poly.entity_id
_entity_poly.type
_entity_poly.pdbx_seq_one_letter_code
_entity_poly.pdbx_strand_id
1 'polypeptide(L)'
;MPYKAIDIAKYIINKCTIDKHPISNLQLQKILYYIQKDFLKSDLIAFNDEFEAWQFGPVIPEVYYLYCVFGALSIRMKYNIILNSDYAIIINPIIENKRQLNPWDMVEDTHMPGKAWAQIYNGLGNHNVIPKQLIKARG
;
A
#
# COMPACT_ATOMS: atom_id res chain seq x y z
N MET A 1 -16.66 7.81 -5.64
CA MET A 1 -16.45 7.69 -4.18
C MET A 1 -15.21 6.87 -3.91
N PRO A 2 -14.23 7.36 -3.14
CA PRO A 2 -13.08 6.56 -2.75
C PRO A 2 -13.50 5.41 -1.84
N TYR A 3 -12.74 4.34 -1.92
CA TYR A 3 -12.91 3.22 -0.99
C TYR A 3 -12.20 3.52 0.32
N LYS A 4 -12.43 2.66 1.34
CA LYS A 4 -11.56 2.62 2.51
C LYS A 4 -10.33 1.79 2.18
N ALA A 5 -9.18 2.15 2.74
CA ALA A 5 -7.95 1.39 2.50
C ALA A 5 -8.11 -0.09 2.89
N ILE A 6 -8.86 -0.37 3.96
CA ILE A 6 -9.12 -1.74 4.40
C ILE A 6 -9.84 -2.57 3.33
N ASP A 7 -10.75 -1.95 2.57
CA ASP A 7 -11.48 -2.65 1.51
C ASP A 7 -10.56 -2.94 0.31
N ILE A 8 -9.72 -1.99 -0.05
CA ILE A 8 -8.71 -2.20 -1.09
C ILE A 8 -7.72 -3.30 -0.64
N ALA A 9 -7.30 -3.27 0.63
CA ALA A 9 -6.42 -4.29 1.19
C ALA A 9 -7.03 -5.69 1.10
N LYS A 10 -8.30 -5.83 1.45
CA LYS A 10 -9.01 -7.10 1.35
C LYS A 10 -9.08 -7.59 -0.10
N TYR A 11 -9.32 -6.68 -1.03
CA TYR A 11 -9.31 -7.01 -2.45
C TYR A 11 -7.94 -7.52 -2.89
N ILE A 12 -6.87 -6.85 -2.48
CA ILE A 12 -5.49 -7.26 -2.82
C ILE A 12 -5.19 -8.66 -2.27
N ILE A 13 -5.50 -8.89 -0.99
CA ILE A 13 -5.28 -10.18 -0.32
C ILE A 13 -6.06 -11.28 -1.02
N ASN A 14 -7.33 -11.03 -1.32
CA ASN A 14 -8.18 -12.01 -2.00
C ASN A 14 -7.62 -12.37 -3.38
N LYS A 15 -7.28 -11.36 -4.17
CA LYS A 15 -6.71 -11.58 -5.51
C LYS A 15 -5.41 -12.39 -5.42
N CYS A 16 -4.51 -12.02 -4.54
CA CYS A 16 -3.23 -12.70 -4.41
C CYS A 16 -3.40 -14.14 -3.90
N THR A 17 -4.36 -14.38 -3.02
CA THR A 17 -4.66 -15.73 -2.54
C THR A 17 -5.23 -16.60 -3.67
N ILE A 18 -6.21 -16.08 -4.42
CA ILE A 18 -6.83 -16.80 -5.54
C ILE A 18 -5.81 -17.09 -6.63
N ASP A 19 -4.95 -16.13 -6.93
CA ASP A 19 -3.92 -16.26 -7.96
C ASP A 19 -2.76 -17.16 -7.52
N LYS A 20 -2.82 -17.74 -6.31
CA LYS A 20 -1.75 -18.57 -5.73
C LYS A 20 -0.42 -17.83 -5.60
N HIS A 21 -0.50 -16.55 -5.32
CA HIS A 21 0.65 -15.67 -5.11
C HIS A 21 0.43 -14.81 -3.85
N PRO A 22 0.29 -15.47 -2.67
CA PRO A 22 0.00 -14.74 -1.43
C PRO A 22 1.15 -13.81 -1.05
N ILE A 23 0.82 -12.73 -0.36
CA ILE A 23 1.77 -11.69 0.03
C ILE A 23 1.79 -11.48 1.53
N SER A 24 2.88 -10.89 2.02
CA SER A 24 3.03 -10.51 3.43
C SER A 24 2.40 -9.13 3.69
N ASN A 25 2.29 -8.78 4.98
CA ASN A 25 1.83 -7.45 5.38
C ASN A 25 2.75 -6.34 4.84
N LEU A 26 4.06 -6.57 4.86
CA LEU A 26 5.01 -5.59 4.30
C LEU A 26 4.75 -5.33 2.82
N GLN A 27 4.57 -6.40 2.03
CA GLN A 27 4.23 -6.26 0.62
C GLN A 27 2.89 -5.55 0.41
N LEU A 28 1.89 -5.89 1.23
CA LEU A 28 0.56 -5.26 1.18
C LEU A 28 0.67 -3.75 1.37
N GLN A 29 1.41 -3.31 2.38
CA GLN A 29 1.58 -1.87 2.65
C GLN A 29 2.22 -1.15 1.46
N LYS A 30 3.22 -1.76 0.83
CA LYS A 30 3.87 -1.16 -0.34
C LYS A 30 2.95 -1.13 -1.55
N ILE A 31 2.20 -2.19 -1.79
CA ILE A 31 1.24 -2.23 -2.91
C ILE A 31 0.18 -1.15 -2.73
N LEU A 32 -0.35 -0.99 -1.51
CA LEU A 32 -1.30 0.10 -1.21
C LEU A 32 -0.70 1.47 -1.53
N TYR A 33 0.56 1.67 -1.21
CA TYR A 33 1.24 2.94 -1.46
C TYR A 33 1.37 3.21 -2.97
N TYR A 34 1.79 2.22 -3.74
CA TYR A 34 1.91 2.36 -5.19
C TYR A 34 0.55 2.61 -5.85
N ILE A 35 -0.51 1.97 -5.36
CA ILE A 35 -1.87 2.22 -5.85
C ILE A 35 -2.27 3.67 -5.60
N GLN A 36 -2.12 4.16 -4.37
CA GLN A 36 -2.49 5.54 -4.04
C GLN A 36 -1.67 6.54 -4.83
N LYS A 37 -0.37 6.30 -4.94
CA LYS A 37 0.53 7.14 -5.71
C LYS A 37 0.09 7.24 -7.18
N ASP A 38 -0.29 6.12 -7.78
CA ASP A 38 -0.73 6.10 -9.17
C ASP A 38 -2.04 6.89 -9.36
N PHE A 39 -3.00 6.71 -8.46
CA PHE A 39 -4.24 7.46 -8.48
C PHE A 39 -3.99 8.96 -8.34
N LEU A 40 -3.13 9.34 -7.39
CA LEU A 40 -2.84 10.75 -7.13
C LEU A 40 -2.19 11.45 -8.33
N LYS A 41 -1.44 10.74 -9.15
CA LYS A 41 -0.87 11.30 -10.37
C LYS A 41 -1.93 11.77 -11.36
N SER A 42 -3.12 11.17 -11.33
CA SER A 42 -4.25 11.55 -12.15
C SER A 42 -5.26 12.40 -11.38
N ASP A 43 -4.85 13.00 -10.27
CA ASP A 43 -5.71 13.81 -9.38
C ASP A 43 -6.90 13.03 -8.83
N LEU A 44 -6.74 11.71 -8.66
CA LEU A 44 -7.73 10.82 -8.07
C LEU A 44 -7.22 10.32 -6.73
N ILE A 45 -8.15 9.82 -5.91
CA ILE A 45 -7.85 9.24 -4.60
C ILE A 45 -8.44 7.82 -4.58
N ALA A 46 -7.60 6.82 -4.38
CA ALA A 46 -8.06 5.44 -4.25
C ALA A 46 -8.79 5.21 -2.92
N PHE A 47 -8.27 5.81 -1.85
CA PHE A 47 -8.85 5.78 -0.50
C PHE A 47 -8.47 7.05 0.26
N ASN A 48 -9.30 7.44 1.23
CA ASN A 48 -9.07 8.67 2.00
C ASN A 48 -8.06 8.49 3.14
N ASP A 49 -7.78 7.25 3.54
CA ASP A 49 -6.86 6.95 4.63
C ASP A 49 -5.49 7.59 4.40
N GLU A 50 -4.83 7.94 5.51
CA GLU A 50 -3.53 8.57 5.49
C GLU A 50 -2.42 7.54 5.69
N PHE A 51 -1.33 7.68 4.93
CA PHE A 51 -0.10 6.95 5.20
C PHE A 51 0.69 7.64 6.28
N GLU A 52 1.31 6.84 7.15
CA GLU A 52 2.29 7.34 8.13
C GLU A 52 3.69 6.86 7.74
N ALA A 53 4.70 7.66 8.10
CA ALA A 53 6.10 7.33 7.82
C ALA A 53 6.64 6.45 8.95
N TRP A 54 6.70 5.14 8.71
CA TRP A 54 7.24 4.14 9.63
C TRP A 54 8.65 3.70 9.20
N GLN A 55 9.32 2.91 10.03
CA GLN A 55 10.70 2.51 9.80
C GLN A 55 10.93 1.85 8.43
N PHE A 56 10.01 1.00 7.99
CA PHE A 56 10.16 0.29 6.70
C PHE A 56 9.30 0.89 5.59
N GLY A 57 8.94 2.14 5.72
CA GLY A 57 8.26 2.88 4.67
C GLY A 57 6.87 3.36 5.06
N PRO A 58 6.08 3.79 4.06
CA PRO A 58 4.71 4.23 4.28
C PRO A 58 3.82 3.08 4.76
N VAL A 59 2.96 3.35 5.74
CA VAL A 59 2.05 2.37 6.33
C VAL A 59 0.68 3.00 6.54
N ILE A 60 -0.39 2.25 6.23
CA ILE A 60 -1.75 2.56 6.68
C ILE A 60 -1.96 1.82 8.01
N PRO A 61 -1.99 2.51 9.15
CA PRO A 61 -2.03 1.83 10.45
C PRO A 61 -3.18 0.86 10.64
N GLU A 62 -4.39 1.23 10.23
CA GLU A 62 -5.57 0.37 10.37
C GLU A 62 -5.38 -0.97 9.65
N VAL A 63 -4.82 -0.93 8.44
CA VAL A 63 -4.53 -2.14 7.66
C VAL A 63 -3.39 -2.93 8.30
N TYR A 64 -2.35 -2.23 8.73
CA TYR A 64 -1.20 -2.88 9.38
C TYR A 64 -1.63 -3.69 10.60
N TYR A 65 -2.44 -3.10 11.47
CA TYR A 65 -2.87 -3.79 12.69
C TYR A 65 -3.83 -4.93 12.44
N LEU A 66 -4.61 -4.89 11.36
CA LEU A 66 -5.46 -6.01 10.99
C LEU A 66 -4.64 -7.25 10.63
N TYR A 67 -3.49 -7.08 9.98
CA TYR A 67 -2.68 -8.18 9.48
C TYR A 67 -1.36 -8.40 10.24
N CYS A 68 -1.11 -7.64 11.29
CA CYS A 68 0.17 -7.75 12.02
C CYS A 68 0.36 -9.11 12.69
N VAL A 69 -0.72 -9.83 12.97
CA VAL A 69 -0.66 -11.16 13.57
C VAL A 69 0.08 -12.16 12.68
N PHE A 70 0.12 -11.94 11.38
CA PHE A 70 0.83 -12.82 10.44
C PHE A 70 2.34 -12.62 10.45
N GLY A 71 2.83 -11.53 11.07
CA GLY A 71 4.24 -11.20 11.05
C GLY A 71 4.78 -11.07 9.63
N ALA A 72 5.86 -11.78 9.32
CA ALA A 72 6.47 -11.80 7.99
C ALA A 72 5.88 -12.87 7.06
N LEU A 73 4.93 -13.66 7.55
CA LEU A 73 4.33 -14.75 6.76
C LEU A 73 3.38 -14.21 5.70
N SER A 74 3.21 -14.99 4.64
CA SER A 74 2.22 -14.68 3.61
C SER A 74 0.80 -14.85 4.15
N ILE A 75 -0.08 -13.92 3.76
CA ILE A 75 -1.47 -13.90 4.18
C ILE A 75 -2.29 -14.66 3.15
N ARG A 76 -2.94 -15.74 3.58
CA ARG A 76 -3.80 -16.57 2.73
C ARG A 76 -5.23 -16.48 3.23
N MET A 77 -5.95 -15.46 2.77
CA MET A 77 -7.34 -15.25 3.16
C MET A 77 -8.16 -14.95 1.92
N LYS A 78 -9.40 -15.43 1.91
CA LYS A 78 -10.35 -15.14 0.84
C LYS A 78 -11.44 -14.22 1.37
N TYR A 79 -11.77 -13.23 0.57
CA TYR A 79 -12.83 -12.27 0.86
C TYR A 79 -13.81 -12.22 -0.30
N ASN A 80 -15.07 -11.94 0.01
CA ASN A 80 -16.08 -11.70 -1.01
C ASN A 80 -16.21 -10.20 -1.22
N ILE A 81 -15.28 -9.63 -1.99
CA ILE A 81 -15.24 -8.19 -2.25
C ILE A 81 -15.03 -7.94 -3.74
N ILE A 82 -15.80 -7.00 -4.27
CA ILE A 82 -15.76 -6.62 -5.68
C ILE A 82 -15.54 -5.12 -5.74
N LEU A 83 -14.56 -4.69 -6.55
CA LEU A 83 -14.33 -3.27 -6.84
C LEU A 83 -15.06 -2.89 -8.13
N ASN A 84 -15.38 -1.59 -8.25
CA ASN A 84 -15.83 -1.03 -9.51
C ASN A 84 -14.79 -1.30 -10.59
N SER A 85 -15.27 -1.55 -11.83
CA SER A 85 -14.38 -1.85 -12.94
C SER A 85 -13.35 -0.75 -13.21
N ASP A 86 -13.73 0.51 -13.01
CA ASP A 86 -12.82 1.66 -13.16
C ASP A 86 -11.60 1.54 -12.25
N TYR A 87 -11.82 1.10 -11.00
CA TYR A 87 -10.74 0.89 -10.04
C TYR A 87 -9.95 -0.36 -10.39
N ALA A 88 -10.64 -1.45 -10.67
CA ALA A 88 -10.00 -2.74 -10.94
C ALA A 88 -9.04 -2.68 -12.13
N ILE A 89 -9.40 -1.96 -13.18
CA ILE A 89 -8.55 -1.78 -14.37
C ILE A 89 -7.20 -1.14 -14.01
N ILE A 90 -7.20 -0.19 -13.07
CA ILE A 90 -5.97 0.49 -12.64
C ILE A 90 -5.22 -0.36 -11.62
N ILE A 91 -5.94 -0.94 -10.66
CA ILE A 91 -5.36 -1.62 -9.50
C ILE A 91 -4.76 -2.98 -9.86
N ASN A 92 -5.43 -3.78 -10.69
CA ASN A 92 -4.98 -5.14 -10.98
C ASN A 92 -3.56 -5.20 -11.58
N PRO A 93 -3.20 -4.37 -12.58
CA PRO A 93 -1.82 -4.39 -13.09
C PRO A 93 -0.77 -4.02 -12.04
N ILE A 94 -1.11 -3.10 -11.14
CA ILE A 94 -0.19 -2.70 -10.06
C ILE A 94 0.04 -3.86 -9.11
N ILE A 95 -1.01 -4.56 -8.70
CA ILE A 95 -0.89 -5.74 -7.84
C ILE A 95 -0.02 -6.80 -8.50
N GLU A 96 -0.33 -7.14 -9.75
CA GLU A 96 0.36 -8.20 -10.48
C GLU A 96 1.83 -7.89 -10.70
N ASN A 97 2.17 -6.63 -10.90
CA ASN A 97 3.54 -6.18 -11.06
C ASN A 97 4.29 -6.18 -9.72
N LYS A 98 3.72 -5.50 -8.72
CA LYS A 98 4.43 -5.24 -7.46
C LYS A 98 4.56 -6.47 -6.56
N ARG A 99 3.60 -7.42 -6.62
CA ARG A 99 3.69 -8.63 -5.79
C ARG A 99 4.87 -9.54 -6.18
N GLN A 100 5.43 -9.36 -7.37
CA GLN A 100 6.59 -10.13 -7.85
C GLN A 100 7.91 -9.57 -7.34
N LEU A 101 7.91 -8.32 -6.85
CA LEU A 101 9.13 -7.65 -6.42
C LEU A 101 9.52 -8.09 -5.02
N ASN A 102 10.82 -8.10 -4.76
CA ASN A 102 11.33 -8.30 -3.41
C ASN A 102 10.82 -7.15 -2.53
N PRO A 103 10.18 -7.45 -1.37
CA PRO A 103 9.66 -6.39 -0.50
C PRO A 103 10.74 -5.38 -0.07
N TRP A 104 11.97 -5.82 0.13
CA TRP A 104 13.06 -4.93 0.54
C TRP A 104 13.49 -3.98 -0.57
N ASP A 105 13.35 -4.36 -1.84
CA ASP A 105 13.58 -3.45 -2.96
C ASP A 105 12.53 -2.33 -2.98
N MET A 106 11.28 -2.66 -2.63
CA MET A 106 10.23 -1.65 -2.51
C MET A 106 10.47 -0.72 -1.32
N VAL A 107 10.96 -1.26 -0.20
CA VAL A 107 11.37 -0.43 0.94
C VAL A 107 12.45 0.56 0.50
N GLU A 108 13.48 0.07 -0.19
CA GLU A 108 14.58 0.90 -0.68
C GLU A 108 14.08 1.98 -1.63
N ASP A 109 13.18 1.65 -2.55
CA ASP A 109 12.60 2.61 -3.47
C ASP A 109 11.90 3.75 -2.74
N THR A 110 11.07 3.45 -1.75
CA THR A 110 10.36 4.49 -0.99
C THR A 110 11.29 5.31 -0.08
N HIS A 111 12.46 4.77 0.27
CA HIS A 111 13.43 5.42 1.16
C HIS A 111 14.42 6.33 0.42
N MET A 112 14.36 6.41 -0.89
CA MET A 112 15.32 7.22 -1.66
C MET A 112 15.27 8.69 -1.23
N PRO A 113 16.43 9.37 -1.14
CA PRO A 113 16.48 10.77 -0.74
C PRO A 113 15.57 11.66 -1.60
N GLY A 114 14.85 12.56 -0.94
CA GLY A 114 13.95 13.50 -1.61
C GLY A 114 12.55 12.95 -1.87
N LYS A 115 12.31 11.64 -1.69
CA LYS A 115 10.98 11.08 -1.81
C LYS A 115 10.12 11.41 -0.59
N ALA A 116 8.81 11.23 -0.72
CA ALA A 116 7.83 11.67 0.29
C ALA A 116 8.12 11.07 1.66
N TRP A 117 8.34 9.76 1.73
CA TRP A 117 8.65 9.10 3.02
C TRP A 117 9.91 9.71 3.65
N ALA A 118 10.97 9.87 2.87
CA ALA A 118 12.26 10.36 3.36
C ALA A 118 12.17 11.79 3.90
N GLN A 119 11.26 12.60 3.37
CA GLN A 119 11.06 13.96 3.86
C GLN A 119 10.32 14.01 5.19
N ILE A 120 9.49 13.02 5.48
CA ILE A 120 8.63 13.01 6.68
C ILE A 120 9.22 12.17 7.81
N TYR A 121 9.87 11.05 7.48
CA TYR A 121 10.41 10.15 8.48
C TYR A 121 11.58 10.80 9.23
N ASN A 122 11.51 10.83 10.57
CA ASN A 122 12.55 11.46 11.39
C ASN A 122 13.34 10.48 12.25
N GLY A 123 13.04 9.18 12.17
CA GLY A 123 13.76 8.16 12.92
C GLY A 123 13.41 8.08 14.41
N LEU A 124 12.46 8.88 14.88
CA LEU A 124 12.12 8.98 16.30
C LEU A 124 10.85 8.23 16.68
N GLY A 125 10.28 7.44 15.76
CA GLY A 125 9.09 6.66 16.02
C GLY A 125 7.80 7.47 16.13
N ASN A 126 7.77 8.70 15.65
CA ASN A 126 6.62 9.60 15.76
C ASN A 126 5.50 9.29 14.75
N HIS A 127 5.69 8.38 13.82
CA HIS A 127 4.69 7.97 12.83
C HIS A 127 3.94 9.15 12.20
N ASN A 128 4.68 10.14 11.72
CA ASN A 128 4.08 11.34 11.12
C ASN A 128 3.34 10.99 9.82
N VAL A 129 2.25 11.70 9.58
CA VAL A 129 1.46 11.53 8.36
C VAL A 129 2.25 12.04 7.15
N ILE A 130 2.20 11.28 6.06
CA ILE A 130 2.75 11.70 4.76
C ILE A 130 1.59 12.34 3.99
N PRO A 131 1.60 13.67 3.76
CA PRO A 131 0.47 14.31 3.06
C PRO A 131 0.32 13.79 1.64
N LYS A 132 -0.95 13.67 1.20
CA LYS A 132 -1.24 13.19 -0.16
C LYS A 132 -0.58 14.06 -1.23
N GLN A 133 -0.54 15.36 -1.05
CA GLN A 133 0.14 16.26 -1.99
C GLN A 133 1.61 15.92 -2.16
N LEU A 134 2.27 15.54 -1.06
CA LEU A 134 3.68 15.15 -1.10
C LEU A 134 3.86 13.80 -1.81
N ILE A 135 2.94 12.86 -1.58
CA ILE A 135 2.96 11.58 -2.28
C ILE A 135 2.80 11.79 -3.79
N LYS A 136 1.89 12.68 -4.19
CA LYS A 136 1.69 13.03 -5.60
C LYS A 136 2.96 13.60 -6.21
N ALA A 137 3.64 14.49 -5.51
CA ALA A 137 4.81 15.20 -6.02
C ALA A 137 6.10 14.38 -5.95
N ARG A 138 6.26 13.55 -4.91
CA ARG A 138 7.53 12.91 -4.56
C ARG A 138 7.39 11.44 -4.12
N GLY A 139 6.26 10.85 -4.30
CA GLY A 139 5.99 9.44 -3.90
C GLY A 139 6.77 8.36 -4.64
#